data_c0d8f8de72dee3fd2f07611b7f138129
#
_entry.id   c0d8f8de72dee3fd2f07611b7f138129
#
_cell.length_a   1.000
_cell.length_b   1.000
_cell.length_c   1.000
_cell.angle_alpha   90.00
_cell.angle_beta   90.00
_cell.angle_gamma   90.00
#
_symmetry.space_group_name_H-M   'P 1'
#
loop_
_entity.id
_entity.type
_entity.pdbx_description
1 polymer ?
#
loop_
_entity_poly.entity_id
_entity_poly.type
_entity_poly.pdbx_seq_one_letter_code
_entity_poly.pdbx_strand_id
1 'polypeptide(L)'
;MPVIGMLSLGSATSEFDAAFERGLAERGYVFGKNVTKEARRARGNYDKLAQLAKELVSLNPTLIVASGNVAALAARRATSTVPIVFIIASDPVKIGLAKNLARPGGNATGISMLTATLTLKRLELIRELVPPNATVGLLINPDNKDLLLEIEEIARSTGQSLEVAEARNPDDLEPAFAQLVKAQVSAVLVGNDAGFLAQRAQIVALAKRHSLPATYEFREFPAVGGLMSYGPSVAGALQKAGTYAALILKGAQPSDLPIEQPTAFELVINSTTARSLGIQIPASLLLRANEVIE
;
A
#
# COMPACT_ATOMS: atom_id res chain seq x y z
N MET A 1 -0.74 12.88 29.08
CA MET A 1 0.19 12.27 28.10
C MET A 1 -0.53 12.31 26.75
N PRO A 2 0.10 12.80 25.67
CA PRO A 2 -0.55 12.87 24.36
C PRO A 2 -0.91 11.47 23.86
N VAL A 3 -2.00 11.39 23.09
CA VAL A 3 -2.53 10.13 22.54
C VAL A 3 -2.45 10.16 21.03
N ILE A 4 -1.84 9.15 20.41
CA ILE A 4 -1.85 8.93 18.97
C ILE A 4 -2.91 7.89 18.64
N GLY A 5 -3.94 8.29 17.89
CA GLY A 5 -4.91 7.37 17.31
C GLY A 5 -4.34 6.71 16.05
N MET A 6 -4.42 5.39 15.93
CA MET A 6 -3.98 4.64 14.75
C MET A 6 -5.19 4.03 14.04
N LEU A 7 -5.44 4.41 12.80
CA LEU A 7 -6.53 3.88 11.97
C LEU A 7 -5.96 3.14 10.77
N SER A 8 -6.31 1.85 10.61
CA SER A 8 -5.84 1.06 9.47
C SER A 8 -6.82 -0.03 9.07
N LEU A 9 -6.71 -0.50 7.82
CA LEU A 9 -7.48 -1.64 7.34
C LEU A 9 -6.87 -2.97 7.82
N GLY A 10 -5.54 -3.08 7.81
CA GLY A 10 -4.83 -4.32 8.10
C GLY A 10 -4.53 -4.55 9.58
N SER A 11 -3.96 -5.71 9.86
CA SER A 11 -3.35 -6.02 11.14
C SER A 11 -2.02 -5.27 11.30
N ALA A 12 -1.65 -4.94 12.55
CA ALA A 12 -0.29 -4.50 12.81
C ALA A 12 0.67 -5.66 12.52
N THR A 13 1.76 -5.37 11.83
CA THR A 13 2.93 -6.24 11.88
C THR A 13 3.94 -5.58 12.81
N SER A 14 4.70 -6.38 13.53
CA SER A 14 5.76 -5.87 14.43
C SER A 14 6.76 -4.98 13.69
N GLU A 15 7.02 -5.26 12.43
CA GLU A 15 7.93 -4.50 11.57
C GLU A 15 7.40 -3.10 11.26
N PHE A 16 6.11 -2.98 10.92
CA PHE A 16 5.47 -1.70 10.60
C PHE A 16 5.33 -0.81 11.83
N ASP A 17 4.92 -1.39 12.96
CA ASP A 17 4.88 -0.67 14.24
C ASP A 17 6.29 -0.19 14.61
N ALA A 18 7.33 -1.04 14.50
CA ALA A 18 8.70 -0.67 14.80
C ALA A 18 9.25 0.45 13.89
N ALA A 19 8.88 0.46 12.61
CA ALA A 19 9.29 1.54 11.69
C ALA A 19 8.70 2.89 12.11
N PHE A 20 7.42 2.93 12.42
CA PHE A 20 6.75 4.13 12.92
C PHE A 20 7.34 4.60 14.27
N GLU A 21 7.58 3.66 15.19
CA GLU A 21 8.16 3.92 16.51
C GLU A 21 9.59 4.49 16.41
N ARG A 22 10.40 4.03 15.43
CA ARG A 22 11.72 4.63 15.16
C ARG A 22 11.60 6.11 14.80
N GLY A 23 10.69 6.47 13.89
CA GLY A 23 10.49 7.87 13.49
C GLY A 23 10.02 8.77 14.65
N LEU A 24 9.18 8.23 15.55
CA LEU A 24 8.81 8.91 16.79
C LEU A 24 10.01 9.09 17.73
N ALA A 25 10.80 8.01 17.95
CA ALA A 25 11.91 7.97 18.89
C ALA A 25 13.04 8.92 18.49
N GLU A 26 13.32 9.08 17.18
CA GLU A 26 14.28 10.05 16.64
C GLU A 26 13.99 11.50 17.07
N ARG A 27 12.76 11.78 17.43
CA ARG A 27 12.29 13.09 17.89
C ARG A 27 11.96 13.15 19.37
N GLY A 28 12.28 12.08 20.12
CA GLY A 28 12.18 11.99 21.58
C GLY A 28 10.84 11.47 22.11
N TYR A 29 9.97 10.89 21.27
CA TYR A 29 8.72 10.28 21.72
C TYR A 29 8.79 8.76 21.75
N VAL A 30 8.41 8.16 22.87
CA VAL A 30 8.44 6.70 23.09
C VAL A 30 7.12 6.27 23.72
N PHE A 31 6.45 5.30 23.08
CA PHE A 31 5.22 4.74 23.62
C PHE A 31 5.41 4.16 25.01
N GLY A 32 4.45 4.42 25.88
CA GLY A 32 4.49 4.03 27.30
C GLY A 32 5.36 4.91 28.20
N LYS A 33 6.19 5.83 27.63
CA LYS A 33 6.99 6.79 28.43
C LYS A 33 6.40 8.20 28.39
N ASN A 34 6.19 8.77 27.22
CA ASN A 34 5.73 10.16 27.07
C ASN A 34 4.67 10.35 25.98
N VAL A 35 4.21 9.26 25.35
CA VAL A 35 3.11 9.20 24.39
C VAL A 35 2.38 7.87 24.53
N THR A 36 1.06 7.84 24.27
CA THR A 36 0.23 6.62 24.23
C THR A 36 -0.32 6.36 22.85
N LYS A 37 -0.70 5.10 22.60
CA LYS A 37 -1.27 4.63 21.33
C LYS A 37 -2.68 4.05 21.56
N GLU A 38 -3.64 4.52 20.77
CA GLU A 38 -4.97 3.94 20.64
C GLU A 38 -5.18 3.47 19.22
N ALA A 39 -5.39 2.17 19.01
CA ALA A 39 -5.48 1.60 17.66
C ALA A 39 -6.89 1.09 17.34
N ARG A 40 -7.37 1.40 16.14
CA ARG A 40 -8.57 0.83 15.54
C ARG A 40 -8.21 0.21 14.19
N ARG A 41 -8.49 -1.08 14.04
CA ARG A 41 -8.14 -1.86 12.85
C ARG A 41 -9.38 -2.52 12.29
N ALA A 42 -9.65 -2.30 11.03
CA ALA A 42 -10.84 -2.82 10.36
C ALA A 42 -10.72 -4.30 9.95
N ARG A 43 -9.51 -4.90 10.04
CA ARG A 43 -9.24 -6.31 9.75
C ARG A 43 -9.76 -6.76 8.37
N GLY A 44 -9.47 -5.96 7.35
CA GLY A 44 -9.89 -6.23 5.98
C GLY A 44 -11.30 -5.75 5.63
N ASN A 45 -12.10 -5.28 6.57
CA ASN A 45 -13.46 -4.81 6.33
C ASN A 45 -13.50 -3.28 6.17
N TYR A 46 -13.62 -2.81 4.93
CA TYR A 46 -13.65 -1.39 4.59
C TYR A 46 -14.82 -0.63 5.22
N ASP A 47 -15.99 -1.27 5.35
CA ASP A 47 -17.22 -0.63 5.83
C ASP A 47 -17.10 -0.17 7.30
N LYS A 48 -16.22 -0.83 8.07
CA LYS A 48 -15.96 -0.47 9.47
C LYS A 48 -15.13 0.80 9.64
N LEU A 49 -14.36 1.23 8.64
CA LEU A 49 -13.42 2.33 8.78
C LEU A 49 -14.09 3.65 9.20
N ALA A 50 -15.28 3.95 8.68
CA ALA A 50 -16.00 5.17 9.02
C ALA A 50 -16.43 5.21 10.49
N GLN A 51 -16.91 4.10 11.04
CA GLN A 51 -17.26 3.97 12.44
C GLN A 51 -16.02 4.03 13.33
N LEU A 52 -14.96 3.28 12.98
CA LEU A 52 -13.71 3.24 13.74
C LEU A 52 -13.02 4.61 13.80
N ALA A 53 -13.12 5.40 12.72
CA ALA A 53 -12.62 6.78 12.72
C ALA A 53 -13.37 7.66 13.74
N LYS A 54 -14.71 7.56 13.80
CA LYS A 54 -15.52 8.29 14.78
C LYS A 54 -15.21 7.88 16.22
N GLU A 55 -15.01 6.57 16.46
CA GLU A 55 -14.60 6.06 17.77
C GLU A 55 -13.24 6.63 18.19
N LEU A 56 -12.25 6.68 17.28
CA LEU A 56 -10.96 7.32 17.60
C LEU A 56 -11.09 8.79 17.92
N VAL A 57 -11.89 9.54 17.16
CA VAL A 57 -12.10 10.96 17.39
C VAL A 57 -12.76 11.21 18.76
N SER A 58 -13.70 10.35 19.19
CA SER A 58 -14.37 10.47 20.50
C SER A 58 -13.43 10.30 21.69
N LEU A 59 -12.26 9.68 21.49
CA LEU A 59 -11.20 9.58 22.51
C LEU A 59 -10.36 10.87 22.64
N ASN A 60 -10.67 11.91 21.86
CA ASN A 60 -9.93 13.17 21.82
C ASN A 60 -8.41 12.97 21.65
N PRO A 61 -7.96 12.24 20.62
CA PRO A 61 -6.52 12.02 20.41
C PRO A 61 -5.82 13.32 20.03
N THR A 62 -4.53 13.44 20.35
CA THR A 62 -3.71 14.58 19.97
C THR A 62 -3.51 14.63 18.45
N LEU A 63 -3.41 13.47 17.82
CA LEU A 63 -3.40 13.30 16.36
C LEU A 63 -3.87 11.89 15.98
N ILE A 64 -4.24 11.72 14.69
CA ILE A 64 -4.57 10.43 14.11
C ILE A 64 -3.56 10.10 13.02
N VAL A 65 -3.03 8.88 13.03
CA VAL A 65 -2.27 8.29 11.93
C VAL A 65 -3.18 7.36 11.15
N ALA A 66 -3.36 7.61 9.85
CA ALA A 66 -4.29 6.85 9.01
C ALA A 66 -3.53 6.17 7.86
N SER A 67 -3.52 4.84 7.83
CA SER A 67 -2.83 4.04 6.81
C SER A 67 -3.82 3.49 5.78
N GLY A 68 -3.63 3.88 4.53
CA GLY A 68 -4.46 3.56 3.37
C GLY A 68 -5.45 4.69 2.99
N ASN A 69 -5.79 4.77 1.70
CA ASN A 69 -6.65 5.83 1.14
C ASN A 69 -7.99 5.94 1.88
N VAL A 70 -8.70 4.81 2.03
CA VAL A 70 -10.03 4.78 2.66
C VAL A 70 -9.96 5.15 4.15
N ALA A 71 -8.91 4.71 4.86
CA ALA A 71 -8.71 5.07 6.27
C ALA A 71 -8.43 6.58 6.41
N ALA A 72 -7.59 7.16 5.55
CA ALA A 72 -7.30 8.59 5.55
C ALA A 72 -8.55 9.44 5.26
N LEU A 73 -9.35 9.04 4.27
CA LEU A 73 -10.61 9.69 3.95
C LEU A 73 -11.64 9.55 5.09
N ALA A 74 -11.72 8.39 5.74
CA ALA A 74 -12.59 8.16 6.89
C ALA A 74 -12.20 9.06 8.07
N ALA A 75 -10.89 9.16 8.39
CA ALA A 75 -10.39 10.06 9.42
C ALA A 75 -10.70 11.53 9.08
N ARG A 76 -10.47 11.95 7.82
CA ARG A 76 -10.73 13.33 7.37
C ARG A 76 -12.21 13.71 7.43
N ARG A 77 -13.11 12.75 7.17
CA ARG A 77 -14.57 12.97 7.32
C ARG A 77 -15.02 13.00 8.76
N ALA A 78 -14.33 12.28 9.66
CA ALA A 78 -14.69 12.23 11.07
C ALA A 78 -14.28 13.48 11.87
N THR A 79 -13.24 14.21 11.42
CA THR A 79 -12.76 15.41 12.10
C THR A 79 -12.15 16.42 11.12
N SER A 80 -12.37 17.73 11.42
CA SER A 80 -11.71 18.84 10.73
C SER A 80 -10.66 19.54 11.61
N THR A 81 -10.52 19.13 12.87
CA THR A 81 -9.67 19.81 13.86
C THR A 81 -8.54 18.94 14.39
N VAL A 82 -8.78 17.64 14.62
CA VAL A 82 -7.72 16.71 15.05
C VAL A 82 -6.71 16.54 13.92
N PRO A 83 -5.42 16.78 14.15
CA PRO A 83 -4.37 16.56 13.15
C PRO A 83 -4.36 15.14 12.60
N ILE A 84 -4.14 15.00 11.30
CA ILE A 84 -4.07 13.69 10.63
C ILE A 84 -2.73 13.57 9.91
N VAL A 85 -2.01 12.49 10.17
CA VAL A 85 -0.86 12.04 9.38
C VAL A 85 -1.28 10.83 8.57
N PHE A 86 -1.31 10.94 7.27
CA PHE A 86 -1.72 9.83 6.42
C PHE A 86 -0.52 9.16 5.73
N ILE A 87 -0.67 7.87 5.40
CA ILE A 87 0.18 7.13 4.46
C ILE A 87 -0.77 6.54 3.42
N ILE A 88 -0.68 7.01 2.17
CA ILE A 88 -1.61 6.66 1.09
C ILE A 88 -0.89 6.28 -0.19
N ALA A 89 -1.58 5.54 -1.06
CA ALA A 89 -1.08 5.14 -2.37
C ALA A 89 -1.40 6.17 -3.48
N SER A 90 -2.54 6.85 -3.37
CA SER A 90 -3.05 7.79 -4.37
C SER A 90 -2.51 9.21 -4.21
N ASP A 91 -2.79 10.04 -5.23
CA ASP A 91 -2.54 11.49 -5.15
C ASP A 91 -3.49 12.15 -4.13
N PRO A 92 -2.97 12.75 -3.05
CA PRO A 92 -3.77 13.36 -1.99
C PRO A 92 -4.60 14.55 -2.45
N VAL A 93 -4.21 15.23 -3.53
CA VAL A 93 -4.97 16.35 -4.11
C VAL A 93 -6.17 15.82 -4.88
N LYS A 94 -5.97 14.79 -5.73
CA LYS A 94 -7.05 14.17 -6.50
C LYS A 94 -8.13 13.57 -5.61
N ILE A 95 -7.77 12.93 -4.49
CA ILE A 95 -8.73 12.33 -3.56
C ILE A 95 -9.26 13.32 -2.48
N GLY A 96 -8.88 14.60 -2.55
CA GLY A 96 -9.44 15.66 -1.70
C GLY A 96 -8.91 15.69 -0.25
N LEU A 97 -7.77 15.08 0.02
CA LEU A 97 -7.10 15.16 1.34
C LEU A 97 -6.29 16.44 1.53
N ALA A 98 -5.80 17.03 0.46
CA ALA A 98 -4.96 18.23 0.49
C ALA A 98 -5.27 19.16 -0.68
N LYS A 99 -4.95 20.47 -0.52
CA LYS A 99 -5.05 21.47 -1.60
C LYS A 99 -3.88 21.38 -2.57
N ASN A 100 -2.69 21.16 -2.06
CA ASN A 100 -1.47 20.90 -2.81
C ASN A 100 -0.43 20.20 -1.91
N LEU A 101 0.65 19.70 -2.50
CA LEU A 101 1.66 18.93 -1.77
C LEU A 101 2.54 19.78 -0.85
N ALA A 102 2.91 21.00 -1.28
CA ALA A 102 3.83 21.86 -0.54
C ALA A 102 3.16 22.50 0.69
N ARG A 103 1.87 22.84 0.57
CA ARG A 103 1.06 23.40 1.64
C ARG A 103 -0.31 22.72 1.63
N PRO A 104 -0.47 21.58 2.35
CA PRO A 104 -1.69 20.77 2.29
C PRO A 104 -2.96 21.55 2.60
N GLY A 105 -2.89 22.47 3.55
CA GLY A 105 -4.02 23.25 4.03
C GLY A 105 -5.04 22.39 4.77
N GLY A 106 -5.53 22.85 5.90
CA GLY A 106 -6.42 22.07 6.77
C GLY A 106 -5.65 21.23 7.80
N ASN A 107 -6.28 20.14 8.27
CA ASN A 107 -5.78 19.34 9.39
C ASN A 107 -5.04 18.04 8.96
N ALA A 108 -4.74 17.85 7.69
CA ALA A 108 -4.15 16.61 7.19
C ALA A 108 -2.86 16.86 6.41
N THR A 109 -1.85 16.05 6.68
CA THR A 109 -0.57 15.94 5.96
C THR A 109 -0.09 14.50 5.99
N GLY A 110 1.04 14.18 5.38
CA GLY A 110 1.59 12.83 5.44
C GLY A 110 2.45 12.43 4.25
N ILE A 111 2.39 11.15 3.90
CA ILE A 111 3.19 10.52 2.85
C ILE A 111 2.26 9.98 1.77
N SER A 112 2.48 10.41 0.51
CA SER A 112 1.86 9.83 -0.69
C SER A 112 2.88 8.93 -1.37
N MET A 113 2.66 7.63 -1.33
CA MET A 113 3.59 6.63 -1.86
C MET A 113 3.56 6.53 -3.38
N LEU A 114 2.58 7.14 -4.06
CA LEU A 114 2.43 7.18 -5.52
C LEU A 114 2.44 5.81 -6.20
N THR A 115 2.05 4.76 -5.50
CA THR A 115 2.13 3.39 -6.04
C THR A 115 1.18 3.15 -7.20
N ALA A 116 0.11 3.93 -7.30
CA ALA A 116 -0.81 3.89 -8.44
C ALA A 116 -0.06 4.18 -9.76
N THR A 117 0.78 5.22 -9.79
CA THR A 117 1.54 5.61 -10.99
C THR A 117 2.60 4.59 -11.44
N LEU A 118 2.89 3.59 -10.62
CA LEU A 118 3.86 2.53 -10.92
C LEU A 118 3.24 1.28 -11.55
N THR A 119 1.92 1.27 -11.75
CA THR A 119 1.19 0.11 -12.31
C THR A 119 1.71 -0.28 -13.68
N LEU A 120 1.89 0.71 -14.57
CA LEU A 120 2.46 0.47 -15.89
C LEU A 120 3.88 -0.13 -15.80
N LYS A 121 4.71 0.39 -14.90
CA LYS A 121 6.08 -0.13 -14.73
C LYS A 121 6.09 -1.57 -14.21
N ARG A 122 5.21 -1.91 -13.28
CA ARG A 122 5.05 -3.30 -12.81
C ARG A 122 4.57 -4.22 -13.94
N LEU A 123 3.66 -3.73 -14.80
CA LEU A 123 3.19 -4.46 -15.96
C LEU A 123 4.33 -4.71 -16.97
N GLU A 124 5.16 -3.71 -17.26
CA GLU A 124 6.35 -3.86 -18.11
C GLU A 124 7.29 -4.93 -17.55
N LEU A 125 7.60 -4.87 -16.24
CA LEU A 125 8.52 -5.80 -15.59
C LEU A 125 8.01 -7.25 -15.63
N ILE A 126 6.73 -7.51 -15.35
CA ILE A 126 6.19 -8.87 -15.40
C ILE A 126 6.14 -9.42 -16.82
N ARG A 127 5.95 -8.56 -17.80
CA ARG A 127 5.96 -8.96 -19.23
C ARG A 127 7.32 -9.44 -19.72
N GLU A 128 8.40 -9.05 -19.09
CA GLU A 128 9.73 -9.61 -19.41
C GLU A 128 9.84 -11.11 -19.03
N LEU A 129 8.89 -11.62 -18.22
CA LEU A 129 8.89 -13.00 -17.74
C LEU A 129 7.85 -13.91 -18.41
N VAL A 130 7.00 -13.35 -19.30
CA VAL A 130 5.94 -14.08 -19.98
C VAL A 130 5.97 -13.84 -21.50
N PRO A 131 5.33 -14.68 -22.33
CA PRO A 131 5.27 -14.46 -23.78
C PRO A 131 4.72 -13.08 -24.16
N PRO A 132 5.17 -12.45 -25.25
CA PRO A 132 4.81 -11.08 -25.62
C PRO A 132 3.31 -10.82 -25.76
N ASN A 133 2.54 -11.81 -26.23
CA ASN A 133 1.09 -11.70 -26.44
C ASN A 133 0.27 -12.33 -25.31
N ALA A 134 0.90 -12.63 -24.18
CA ALA A 134 0.22 -13.24 -23.05
C ALA A 134 -0.82 -12.30 -22.44
N THR A 135 -1.98 -12.82 -22.07
CA THR A 135 -2.96 -12.11 -21.25
C THR A 135 -2.43 -12.00 -19.82
N VAL A 136 -2.44 -10.80 -19.27
CA VAL A 136 -2.07 -10.54 -17.87
C VAL A 136 -3.35 -10.35 -17.05
N GLY A 137 -3.46 -11.09 -15.96
CA GLY A 137 -4.53 -10.93 -14.99
C GLY A 137 -4.24 -9.71 -14.08
N LEU A 138 -5.30 -9.03 -13.69
CA LEU A 138 -5.26 -7.92 -12.75
C LEU A 138 -6.14 -8.27 -11.56
N LEU A 139 -5.53 -8.41 -10.37
CA LEU A 139 -6.28 -8.52 -9.14
C LEU A 139 -6.47 -7.12 -8.56
N ILE A 140 -7.71 -6.67 -8.45
CA ILE A 140 -8.04 -5.32 -7.98
C ILE A 140 -9.08 -5.32 -6.87
N ASN A 141 -9.06 -4.26 -6.08
CA ASN A 141 -10.18 -3.94 -5.20
C ASN A 141 -11.13 -3.01 -5.97
N PRO A 142 -12.42 -3.38 -6.15
CA PRO A 142 -13.39 -2.57 -6.90
C PRO A 142 -13.68 -1.20 -6.26
N ASP A 143 -13.36 -1.00 -4.98
CA ASP A 143 -13.48 0.30 -4.31
C ASP A 143 -12.32 1.26 -4.67
N ASN A 144 -11.25 0.76 -5.30
CA ASN A 144 -10.12 1.56 -5.78
C ASN A 144 -10.38 2.04 -7.22
N LYS A 145 -11.30 3.01 -7.37
CA LYS A 145 -11.73 3.54 -8.66
C LYS A 145 -10.60 4.20 -9.46
N ASP A 146 -9.64 4.82 -8.78
CA ASP A 146 -8.51 5.48 -9.45
C ASP A 146 -7.65 4.45 -10.18
N LEU A 147 -7.42 3.29 -9.58
CA LEU A 147 -6.67 2.20 -10.20
C LEU A 147 -7.42 1.62 -11.40
N LEU A 148 -8.75 1.47 -11.32
CA LEU A 148 -9.55 0.99 -12.44
C LEU A 148 -9.41 1.89 -13.67
N LEU A 149 -9.54 3.21 -13.50
CA LEU A 149 -9.38 4.19 -14.58
C LEU A 149 -7.98 4.15 -15.19
N GLU A 150 -6.94 4.02 -14.36
CA GLU A 150 -5.55 3.88 -14.81
C GLU A 150 -5.35 2.61 -15.65
N ILE A 151 -5.91 1.50 -15.21
CA ILE A 151 -5.84 0.21 -15.91
C ILE A 151 -6.53 0.27 -17.27
N GLU A 152 -7.72 0.89 -17.36
CA GLU A 152 -8.43 1.09 -18.62
C GLU A 152 -7.61 1.94 -19.60
N GLU A 153 -6.93 2.97 -19.11
CA GLU A 153 -6.05 3.82 -19.91
C GLU A 153 -4.81 3.04 -20.40
N ILE A 154 -4.19 2.24 -19.54
CA ILE A 154 -3.06 1.37 -19.88
C ILE A 154 -3.49 0.36 -20.95
N ALA A 155 -4.61 -0.35 -20.77
CA ALA A 155 -5.10 -1.31 -21.74
C ALA A 155 -5.35 -0.68 -23.11
N ARG A 156 -5.96 0.51 -23.13
CA ARG A 156 -6.24 1.26 -24.35
C ARG A 156 -4.98 1.76 -25.05
N SER A 157 -4.02 2.30 -24.30
CA SER A 157 -2.81 2.90 -24.86
C SER A 157 -1.80 1.87 -25.33
N THR A 158 -1.76 0.70 -24.71
CA THR A 158 -0.79 -0.36 -25.02
C THR A 158 -1.35 -1.45 -25.94
N GLY A 159 -2.65 -1.47 -26.17
CA GLY A 159 -3.34 -2.55 -26.93
C GLY A 159 -3.25 -3.92 -26.26
N GLN A 160 -2.99 -3.96 -24.96
CA GLN A 160 -2.72 -5.19 -24.22
C GLN A 160 -4.00 -5.88 -23.76
N SER A 161 -4.02 -7.22 -23.86
CA SER A 161 -5.10 -8.02 -23.28
C SER A 161 -4.90 -8.11 -21.75
N LEU A 162 -5.87 -7.58 -21.02
CA LEU A 162 -5.92 -7.61 -19.57
C LEU A 162 -7.21 -8.28 -19.12
N GLU A 163 -7.11 -9.18 -18.14
CA GLU A 163 -8.27 -9.82 -17.49
C GLU A 163 -8.38 -9.30 -16.06
N VAL A 164 -9.50 -8.68 -15.72
CA VAL A 164 -9.72 -8.07 -14.41
C VAL A 164 -10.48 -9.04 -13.51
N ALA A 165 -9.92 -9.35 -12.35
CA ALA A 165 -10.58 -10.08 -11.27
C ALA A 165 -10.67 -9.20 -10.02
N GLU A 166 -11.82 -9.16 -9.40
CA GLU A 166 -12.14 -8.29 -8.28
C GLU A 166 -12.12 -9.05 -6.96
N ALA A 167 -11.50 -8.46 -5.93
CA ALA A 167 -11.58 -8.94 -4.56
C ALA A 167 -11.66 -7.74 -3.61
N ARG A 168 -12.74 -7.64 -2.85
CA ARG A 168 -12.96 -6.61 -1.84
C ARG A 168 -12.51 -7.09 -0.45
N ASN A 169 -12.77 -8.36 -0.17
CA ASN A 169 -12.53 -8.99 1.13
C ASN A 169 -11.64 -10.23 0.96
N PRO A 170 -11.07 -10.77 2.05
CA PRO A 170 -10.25 -11.97 1.99
C PRO A 170 -10.94 -13.18 1.36
N ASP A 171 -12.26 -13.31 1.54
CA ASP A 171 -13.06 -14.43 1.00
C ASP A 171 -13.25 -14.35 -0.52
N ASP A 172 -13.09 -13.16 -1.12
CA ASP A 172 -13.20 -12.95 -2.56
C ASP A 172 -11.92 -13.39 -3.31
N LEU A 173 -10.80 -13.57 -2.61
CA LEU A 173 -9.51 -13.87 -3.23
C LEU A 173 -9.49 -15.22 -3.97
N GLU A 174 -10.04 -16.28 -3.37
CA GLU A 174 -10.10 -17.60 -4.01
C GLU A 174 -10.94 -17.58 -5.30
N PRO A 175 -12.19 -17.04 -5.31
CA PRO A 175 -12.96 -16.84 -6.54
C PRO A 175 -12.24 -16.00 -7.60
N ALA A 176 -11.58 -14.92 -7.21
CA ALA A 176 -10.85 -14.05 -8.13
C ALA A 176 -9.69 -14.79 -8.81
N PHE A 177 -8.90 -15.56 -8.06
CA PHE A 177 -7.85 -16.40 -8.65
C PHE A 177 -8.42 -17.51 -9.55
N ALA A 178 -9.54 -18.13 -9.18
CA ALA A 178 -10.21 -19.12 -10.02
C ALA A 178 -10.69 -18.52 -11.37
N GLN A 179 -11.17 -17.27 -11.37
CA GLN A 179 -11.50 -16.52 -12.59
C GLN A 179 -10.26 -16.34 -13.46
N LEU A 180 -9.14 -15.86 -12.90
CA LEU A 180 -7.89 -15.65 -13.66
C LEU A 180 -7.37 -16.94 -14.27
N VAL A 181 -7.43 -18.05 -13.54
CA VAL A 181 -7.05 -19.39 -14.04
C VAL A 181 -7.96 -19.81 -15.20
N LYS A 182 -9.27 -19.64 -15.07
CA LYS A 182 -10.24 -19.96 -16.14
C LYS A 182 -9.97 -19.12 -17.40
N ALA A 183 -9.57 -17.85 -17.23
CA ALA A 183 -9.20 -16.96 -18.33
C ALA A 183 -7.80 -17.26 -18.91
N GLN A 184 -7.09 -18.26 -18.40
CA GLN A 184 -5.77 -18.68 -18.86
C GLN A 184 -4.75 -17.54 -18.89
N VAL A 185 -4.76 -16.67 -17.88
CA VAL A 185 -3.75 -15.60 -17.76
C VAL A 185 -2.36 -16.21 -17.54
N SER A 186 -1.34 -15.60 -18.10
CA SER A 186 0.05 -16.05 -17.99
C SER A 186 0.81 -15.44 -16.82
N ALA A 187 0.30 -14.34 -16.26
CA ALA A 187 0.84 -13.68 -15.08
C ALA A 187 -0.27 -12.87 -14.39
N VAL A 188 -0.01 -12.46 -13.15
CA VAL A 188 -0.92 -11.60 -12.37
C VAL A 188 -0.18 -10.34 -11.92
N LEU A 189 -0.81 -9.19 -12.15
CA LEU A 189 -0.48 -7.93 -11.49
C LEU A 189 -1.46 -7.75 -10.34
N VAL A 190 -0.93 -7.66 -9.13
CA VAL A 190 -1.73 -7.35 -7.93
C VAL A 190 -1.76 -5.83 -7.76
N GLY A 191 -2.97 -5.28 -7.77
CA GLY A 191 -3.20 -3.85 -7.63
C GLY A 191 -2.80 -3.31 -6.26
N ASN A 192 -2.61 -2.00 -6.21
CA ASN A 192 -2.28 -1.33 -4.96
C ASN A 192 -3.49 -1.29 -4.03
N ASP A 193 -3.40 -1.97 -2.91
CA ASP A 193 -4.46 -1.98 -1.91
C ASP A 193 -3.94 -2.36 -0.52
N ALA A 194 -4.36 -1.63 0.51
CA ALA A 194 -3.95 -1.90 1.89
C ALA A 194 -4.50 -3.24 2.42
N GLY A 195 -5.65 -3.69 1.92
CA GLY A 195 -6.22 -5.01 2.23
C GLY A 195 -5.37 -6.12 1.60
N PHE A 196 -4.91 -5.95 0.36
CA PHE A 196 -4.02 -6.92 -0.30
C PHE A 196 -2.68 -7.02 0.41
N LEU A 197 -2.10 -5.91 0.86
CA LEU A 197 -0.88 -5.94 1.67
C LEU A 197 -1.12 -6.71 2.99
N ALA A 198 -2.26 -6.52 3.63
CA ALA A 198 -2.63 -7.26 4.83
C ALA A 198 -2.82 -8.77 4.56
N GLN A 199 -3.32 -9.13 3.38
CA GLN A 199 -3.57 -10.51 2.93
C GLN A 199 -2.44 -11.09 2.07
N ARG A 200 -1.24 -10.47 2.07
CA ARG A 200 -0.13 -10.85 1.18
C ARG A 200 0.22 -12.33 1.23
N ALA A 201 0.18 -12.96 2.41
CA ALA A 201 0.48 -14.39 2.54
C ALA A 201 -0.55 -15.27 1.81
N GLN A 202 -1.84 -14.92 1.89
CA GLN A 202 -2.91 -15.62 1.19
C GLN A 202 -2.80 -15.44 -0.33
N ILE A 203 -2.58 -14.19 -0.79
CA ILE A 203 -2.43 -13.86 -2.21
C ILE A 203 -1.23 -14.61 -2.81
N VAL A 204 -0.08 -14.60 -2.12
CA VAL A 204 1.11 -15.32 -2.57
C VAL A 204 0.88 -16.84 -2.59
N ALA A 205 0.19 -17.38 -1.59
CA ALA A 205 -0.17 -18.82 -1.57
C ALA A 205 -1.09 -19.20 -2.74
N LEU A 206 -2.05 -18.35 -3.09
CA LEU A 206 -2.93 -18.55 -4.25
C LEU A 206 -2.16 -18.49 -5.57
N ALA A 207 -1.32 -17.48 -5.76
CA ALA A 207 -0.47 -17.36 -6.95
C ALA A 207 0.42 -18.61 -7.12
N LYS A 208 1.05 -19.08 -6.03
CA LYS A 208 1.87 -20.30 -6.01
C LYS A 208 1.05 -21.56 -6.33
N ARG A 209 -0.13 -21.74 -5.70
CA ARG A 209 -1.02 -22.89 -5.92
C ARG A 209 -1.39 -23.04 -7.38
N HIS A 210 -1.65 -21.92 -8.05
CA HIS A 210 -2.05 -21.89 -9.46
C HIS A 210 -0.87 -21.73 -10.43
N SER A 211 0.37 -21.77 -9.93
CA SER A 211 1.59 -21.59 -10.72
C SER A 211 1.58 -20.29 -11.57
N LEU A 212 0.98 -19.23 -11.04
CA LEU A 212 0.87 -17.93 -11.70
C LEU A 212 2.01 -17.00 -11.26
N PRO A 213 2.92 -16.62 -12.17
CA PRO A 213 3.86 -15.54 -11.91
C PRO A 213 3.11 -14.28 -11.50
N ALA A 214 3.53 -13.63 -10.41
CA ALA A 214 2.83 -12.43 -9.96
C ALA A 214 3.80 -11.31 -9.59
N THR A 215 3.39 -10.08 -9.92
CA THR A 215 4.08 -8.85 -9.51
C THR A 215 3.26 -8.06 -8.51
N TYR A 216 3.95 -7.44 -7.57
CA TYR A 216 3.37 -6.75 -6.42
C TYR A 216 3.95 -5.34 -6.28
N GLU A 217 3.33 -4.53 -5.44
CA GLU A 217 3.81 -3.18 -5.18
C GLU A 217 4.93 -3.10 -4.14
N PHE A 218 4.95 -4.00 -3.16
CA PHE A 218 5.84 -3.89 -2.00
C PHE A 218 6.68 -5.14 -1.78
N ARG A 219 7.90 -4.93 -1.25
CA ARG A 219 8.88 -5.98 -0.92
C ARG A 219 8.36 -7.04 0.06
N GLU A 220 7.33 -6.71 0.83
CA GLU A 220 6.70 -7.60 1.78
C GLU A 220 6.04 -8.82 1.12
N PHE A 221 5.70 -8.75 -0.17
CA PHE A 221 5.20 -9.89 -0.93
C PHE A 221 6.32 -10.85 -1.34
N PRO A 222 7.42 -10.44 -2.00
CA PRO A 222 8.57 -11.31 -2.22
C PRO A 222 9.15 -11.90 -0.93
N ALA A 223 9.14 -11.18 0.18
CA ALA A 223 9.61 -11.65 1.48
C ALA A 223 8.80 -12.85 2.01
N VAL A 224 7.53 -13.01 1.61
CA VAL A 224 6.71 -14.18 1.97
C VAL A 224 6.54 -15.17 0.81
N GLY A 225 7.41 -15.09 -0.21
CA GLY A 225 7.46 -16.03 -1.34
C GLY A 225 6.77 -15.57 -2.62
N GLY A 226 6.38 -14.29 -2.74
CA GLY A 226 5.96 -13.70 -4.01
C GLY A 226 7.10 -13.61 -5.01
N LEU A 227 6.81 -13.55 -6.32
CA LEU A 227 7.84 -13.58 -7.36
C LEU A 227 8.67 -12.30 -7.43
N MET A 228 8.01 -11.14 -7.57
CA MET A 228 8.71 -9.86 -7.61
C MET A 228 7.82 -8.69 -7.20
N SER A 229 8.45 -7.61 -6.73
CA SER A 229 7.76 -6.36 -6.46
C SER A 229 8.54 -5.17 -7.02
N TYR A 230 7.80 -4.10 -7.34
CA TYR A 230 8.38 -2.80 -7.68
C TYR A 230 7.57 -1.68 -7.03
N GLY A 231 8.19 -0.96 -6.12
CA GLY A 231 7.53 0.11 -5.37
C GLY A 231 8.40 0.74 -4.29
N PRO A 232 7.85 1.71 -3.53
CA PRO A 232 8.55 2.35 -2.44
C PRO A 232 8.58 1.50 -1.17
N SER A 233 9.46 1.85 -0.25
CA SER A 233 9.55 1.21 1.06
C SER A 233 8.38 1.61 1.97
N VAL A 234 7.57 0.65 2.39
CA VAL A 234 6.50 0.84 3.38
C VAL A 234 7.09 1.23 4.74
N ALA A 235 8.16 0.56 5.15
CA ALA A 235 8.86 0.87 6.40
C ALA A 235 9.42 2.30 6.41
N GLY A 236 9.99 2.76 5.27
CA GLY A 236 10.45 4.14 5.12
C GLY A 236 9.33 5.16 5.24
N ALA A 237 8.17 4.90 4.62
CA ALA A 237 7.00 5.76 4.72
C ALA A 237 6.45 5.83 6.15
N LEU A 238 6.41 4.70 6.86
CA LEU A 238 5.97 4.65 8.26
C LEU A 238 6.94 5.37 9.20
N GLN A 239 8.26 5.24 9.01
CA GLN A 239 9.25 5.99 9.79
C GLN A 239 9.07 7.50 9.60
N LYS A 240 8.89 7.96 8.36
CA LYS A 240 8.58 9.37 8.08
C LYS A 240 7.26 9.82 8.71
N ALA A 241 6.21 8.99 8.69
CA ALA A 241 4.95 9.26 9.38
C ALA A 241 5.15 9.40 10.90
N GLY A 242 6.02 8.58 11.51
CA GLY A 242 6.42 8.72 12.90
C GLY A 242 7.12 10.05 13.19
N THR A 243 8.03 10.48 12.30
CA THR A 243 8.68 11.79 12.37
C THR A 243 7.64 12.94 12.30
N TYR A 244 6.66 12.84 11.39
CA TYR A 244 5.60 13.85 11.23
C TYR A 244 4.68 13.89 12.46
N ALA A 245 4.31 12.73 13.00
CA ALA A 245 3.55 12.65 14.25
C ALA A 245 4.29 13.35 15.39
N ALA A 246 5.60 13.13 15.51
CA ALA A 246 6.42 13.80 16.53
C ALA A 246 6.53 15.31 16.33
N LEU A 247 6.62 15.80 15.09
CA LEU A 247 6.60 17.25 14.80
C LEU A 247 5.26 17.88 15.22
N ILE A 248 4.15 17.23 14.93
CA ILE A 248 2.82 17.69 15.34
C ILE A 248 2.68 17.67 16.89
N LEU A 249 3.19 16.66 17.56
CA LEU A 249 3.24 16.62 19.01
C LEU A 249 4.07 17.76 19.63
N LYS A 250 5.03 18.33 18.89
CA LYS A 250 5.81 19.52 19.23
C LYS A 250 5.13 20.85 18.85
N GLY A 251 3.92 20.80 18.28
CA GLY A 251 3.14 21.99 17.94
C GLY A 251 3.17 22.38 16.46
N ALA A 252 3.83 21.62 15.56
CA ALA A 252 3.77 21.89 14.14
C ALA A 252 2.33 21.69 13.63
N GLN A 253 1.92 22.59 12.72
CA GLN A 253 0.60 22.47 12.10
C GLN A 253 0.66 21.57 10.87
N PRO A 254 -0.31 20.65 10.67
CA PRO A 254 -0.37 19.83 9.46
C PRO A 254 -0.38 20.64 8.17
N SER A 255 -0.99 21.82 8.17
CA SER A 255 -1.05 22.74 7.03
C SER A 255 0.32 23.23 6.55
N ASP A 256 1.31 23.24 7.43
CA ASP A 256 2.66 23.77 7.18
C ASP A 256 3.69 22.66 6.89
N LEU A 257 3.29 21.41 7.09
CA LEU A 257 4.13 20.25 6.80
C LEU A 257 3.83 19.75 5.37
N PRO A 258 4.79 19.82 4.45
CA PRO A 258 4.57 19.35 3.07
C PRO A 258 4.27 17.86 3.03
N ILE A 259 3.45 17.43 2.07
CA ILE A 259 3.24 16.00 1.83
C ILE A 259 4.48 15.46 1.13
N GLU A 260 5.13 14.48 1.74
CA GLU A 260 6.29 13.83 1.16
C GLU A 260 5.90 12.73 0.18
N GLN A 261 6.76 12.57 -0.83
CA GLN A 261 6.68 11.51 -1.83
C GLN A 261 8.00 10.74 -1.82
N PRO A 262 7.99 9.41 -2.05
CA PRO A 262 9.22 8.65 -2.17
C PRO A 262 10.01 9.10 -3.39
N THR A 263 11.34 9.16 -3.25
CA THR A 263 12.28 9.47 -4.32
C THR A 263 13.01 8.23 -4.82
N ALA A 264 12.83 7.09 -4.15
CA ALA A 264 13.45 5.82 -4.50
C ALA A 264 12.39 4.70 -4.55
N PHE A 265 12.53 3.83 -5.53
CA PHE A 265 11.72 2.64 -5.73
C PHE A 265 12.62 1.43 -5.80
N GLU A 266 12.18 0.31 -5.26
CA GLU A 266 12.94 -0.92 -5.14
C GLU A 266 12.33 -2.01 -6.03
N LEU A 267 13.16 -2.61 -6.88
CA LEU A 267 12.85 -3.87 -7.56
C LEU A 267 13.40 -5.02 -6.72
N VAL A 268 12.52 -5.83 -6.17
CA VAL A 268 12.88 -7.03 -5.40
C VAL A 268 12.40 -8.26 -6.14
N ILE A 269 13.26 -9.25 -6.32
CA ILE A 269 12.99 -10.50 -7.04
C ILE A 269 13.28 -11.68 -6.13
N ASN A 270 12.35 -12.65 -6.06
CA ASN A 270 12.56 -13.90 -5.34
C ASN A 270 12.97 -15.00 -6.34
N SER A 271 14.25 -15.33 -6.35
CA SER A 271 14.83 -16.32 -7.28
C SER A 271 14.39 -17.75 -6.96
N THR A 272 14.13 -18.05 -5.69
CA THR A 272 13.57 -19.35 -5.29
C THR A 272 12.17 -19.54 -5.85
N THR A 273 11.32 -18.52 -5.79
CA THR A 273 9.98 -18.56 -6.40
C THR A 273 10.06 -18.66 -7.92
N ALA A 274 10.94 -17.91 -8.57
CA ALA A 274 11.15 -18.05 -10.02
C ALA A 274 11.53 -19.47 -10.42
N ARG A 275 12.49 -20.09 -9.72
CA ARG A 275 12.87 -21.50 -9.95
C ARG A 275 11.72 -22.46 -9.77
N SER A 276 10.88 -22.26 -8.74
CA SER A 276 9.71 -23.12 -8.48
C SER A 276 8.63 -23.02 -9.56
N LEU A 277 8.56 -21.87 -10.24
CA LEU A 277 7.66 -21.61 -11.37
C LEU A 277 8.26 -22.00 -12.72
N GLY A 278 9.51 -22.50 -12.76
CA GLY A 278 10.23 -22.80 -14.01
C GLY A 278 10.58 -21.56 -14.83
N ILE A 279 10.65 -20.39 -14.20
CA ILE A 279 10.93 -19.11 -14.87
C ILE A 279 12.42 -18.82 -14.82
N GLN A 280 13.01 -18.60 -16.00
CA GLN A 280 14.36 -18.05 -16.11
C GLN A 280 14.30 -16.54 -16.10
N ILE A 281 14.84 -15.91 -15.05
CA ILE A 281 14.89 -14.45 -14.94
C ILE A 281 15.96 -13.91 -15.88
N PRO A 282 15.65 -12.99 -16.81
CA PRO A 282 16.64 -12.37 -17.69
C PRO A 282 17.74 -11.65 -16.89
N ALA A 283 19.00 -11.76 -17.37
CA ALA A 283 20.12 -11.07 -16.73
C ALA A 283 19.93 -9.55 -16.64
N SER A 284 19.28 -8.96 -17.66
CA SER A 284 18.90 -7.53 -17.67
C SER A 284 17.95 -7.15 -16.53
N LEU A 285 17.07 -8.05 -16.11
CA LEU A 285 16.15 -7.82 -15.00
C LEU A 285 16.88 -7.96 -13.66
N LEU A 286 17.76 -8.97 -13.53
CA LEU A 286 18.59 -9.15 -12.32
C LEU A 286 19.52 -7.95 -12.07
N LEU A 287 20.12 -7.37 -13.12
CA LEU A 287 20.98 -6.20 -13.01
C LEU A 287 20.24 -4.93 -12.53
N ARG A 288 18.92 -4.87 -12.73
CA ARG A 288 18.07 -3.76 -12.26
C ARG A 288 17.51 -4.00 -10.86
N ALA A 289 17.61 -5.23 -10.35
CA ALA A 289 17.10 -5.54 -9.03
C ALA A 289 17.93 -4.85 -7.93
N ASN A 290 17.24 -4.25 -6.97
CA ASN A 290 17.86 -3.72 -5.76
C ASN A 290 18.14 -4.85 -4.77
N GLU A 291 17.35 -5.92 -4.83
CA GLU A 291 17.49 -7.09 -3.96
C GLU A 291 17.05 -8.37 -4.71
N VAL A 292 17.79 -9.42 -4.54
CA VAL A 292 17.43 -10.78 -4.99
C VAL A 292 17.36 -11.68 -3.77
N ILE A 293 16.17 -12.20 -3.48
CA ILE A 293 15.92 -13.16 -2.39
C ILE A 293 16.22 -14.56 -2.94
N GLU A 294 17.08 -15.31 -2.24
CA GLU A 294 17.52 -16.67 -2.60
C GLU A 294 16.91 -17.73 -1.68
#